data_500579dd75063d69c2332d3151386a4f
#
_entry.id   500579dd75063d69c2332d3151386a4f
#
_cell.length_a   1.000
_cell.length_b   1.000
_cell.length_c   1.000
_cell.angle_alpha   90.00
_cell.angle_beta   90.00
_cell.angle_gamma   90.00
#
_symmetry.space_group_name_H-M   'P 1'
#
loop_
_entity.id
_entity.type
_entity.pdbx_description
1 polymer ?
#
loop_
_entity_poly.entity_id
_entity_poly.type
_entity_poly.pdbx_seq_one_letter_code
_entity_poly.pdbx_strand_id
1 'polypeptide(L)'
;VMDAAFAAKRAALTVDLLVQNLSPHSNRGSERAVTTRLYTNMDGMKGSKKIPCSTDGYSKEEAIEEAKRCIQCHCDECMKSCVYLREYKKHPGLLAREIYNNTQIIMGDHQMNKPMNSCSLCGQCTVTCPNGFDMSQVCKSARENMVSTDKMPLAPHEFALMDMLFSNSEAFLCRPQPGYETC
;
A
#
# COMPACT_ATOMS: atom_id res chain seq x y z
N VAL A 1 -15.24 -5.68 -0.97
CA VAL A 1 -15.10 -5.75 0.52
C VAL A 1 -15.76 -4.56 1.18
N MET A 2 -15.45 -3.31 0.77
CA MET A 2 -16.03 -2.10 1.38
C MET A 2 -17.55 -2.02 1.25
N ASP A 3 -18.11 -2.41 0.10
CA ASP A 3 -19.57 -2.42 -0.09
C ASP A 3 -20.26 -3.43 0.82
N ALA A 4 -19.67 -4.61 1.03
CA ALA A 4 -20.18 -5.62 1.94
C ALA A 4 -20.13 -5.13 3.41
N ALA A 5 -19.04 -4.50 3.82
CA ALA A 5 -18.91 -3.91 5.16
C ALA A 5 -19.92 -2.78 5.38
N PHE A 6 -20.15 -1.94 4.37
CA PHE A 6 -21.14 -0.88 4.42
C PHE A 6 -22.58 -1.43 4.50
N ALA A 7 -22.90 -2.45 3.70
CA ALA A 7 -24.19 -3.11 3.75
C ALA A 7 -24.46 -3.78 5.11
N ALA A 8 -23.45 -4.45 5.66
CA ALA A 8 -23.52 -5.07 6.99
C ALA A 8 -23.76 -4.03 8.10
N LYS A 9 -23.07 -2.91 8.06
CA LYS A 9 -23.26 -1.81 9.03
C LYS A 9 -24.67 -1.23 8.95
N ARG A 10 -25.20 -1.05 7.75
CA ARG A 10 -26.59 -0.57 7.55
C ARG A 10 -27.61 -1.57 8.09
N ALA A 11 -27.40 -2.85 7.83
CA ALA A 11 -28.28 -3.91 8.33
C ALA A 11 -28.28 -3.95 9.86
N ALA A 12 -27.10 -3.90 10.49
CA ALA A 12 -26.96 -3.87 11.95
C ALA A 12 -27.69 -2.67 12.57
N LEU A 13 -27.51 -1.48 12.01
CA LEU A 13 -28.21 -0.27 12.49
C LEU A 13 -29.72 -0.39 12.32
N THR A 14 -30.21 -0.99 11.24
CA THR A 14 -31.65 -1.24 11.03
C THR A 14 -32.22 -2.16 12.09
N VAL A 15 -31.52 -3.26 12.40
CA VAL A 15 -31.93 -4.20 13.44
C VAL A 15 -31.97 -3.53 14.81
N ASP A 16 -30.94 -2.75 15.14
CA ASP A 16 -30.85 -1.99 16.40
C ASP A 16 -32.04 -1.03 16.58
N LEU A 17 -32.35 -0.24 15.56
CA LEU A 17 -33.52 0.66 15.59
C LEU A 17 -34.83 -0.08 15.75
N LEU A 18 -35.01 -1.22 15.07
CA LEU A 18 -36.22 -2.03 15.18
C LEU A 18 -36.37 -2.66 16.58
N VAL A 19 -35.29 -3.14 17.16
CA VAL A 19 -35.29 -3.70 18.53
C VAL A 19 -35.67 -2.61 19.56
N GLN A 20 -35.27 -1.37 19.33
CA GLN A 20 -35.62 -0.22 20.16
C GLN A 20 -37.05 0.34 19.88
N ASN A 21 -37.84 -0.30 19.02
CA ASN A 21 -39.12 0.19 18.54
C ASN A 21 -39.06 1.59 17.91
N LEU A 22 -37.95 1.93 17.31
CA LEU A 22 -37.76 3.19 16.58
C LEU A 22 -37.96 2.95 15.07
N SER A 23 -38.35 4.01 14.38
CA SER A 23 -38.45 3.95 12.92
C SER A 23 -37.08 3.62 12.32
N PRO A 24 -37.00 2.66 11.39
CA PRO A 24 -35.76 2.33 10.71
C PRO A 24 -35.18 3.52 9.89
N HIS A 25 -35.92 4.58 9.74
CA HIS A 25 -35.50 5.82 9.06
C HIS A 25 -35.12 6.94 10.02
N SER A 26 -35.32 6.79 11.34
CA SER A 26 -35.03 7.83 12.31
C SER A 26 -33.53 7.99 12.53
N ASN A 27 -33.07 9.23 12.62
CA ASN A 27 -31.66 9.59 12.89
C ASN A 27 -30.60 8.96 11.97
N ARG A 28 -30.99 8.56 10.78
CA ARG A 28 -30.01 8.14 9.79
C ARG A 28 -29.32 9.37 9.20
N GLY A 29 -28.10 9.61 9.63
CA GLY A 29 -27.20 10.51 8.93
C GLY A 29 -26.94 10.04 7.51
N SER A 30 -26.18 10.79 6.76
CA SER A 30 -25.76 10.38 5.40
C SER A 30 -24.95 9.08 5.48
N GLU A 31 -25.62 7.94 5.35
CA GLU A 31 -25.02 6.61 5.30
C GLU A 31 -24.47 6.25 3.92
N ARG A 32 -24.50 7.19 3.00
CA ARG A 32 -23.92 7.01 1.68
C ARG A 32 -22.41 7.14 1.80
N ALA A 33 -21.71 6.40 0.95
CA ALA A 33 -20.32 6.73 0.67
C ALA A 33 -20.25 8.25 0.50
N VAL A 34 -19.46 8.90 1.35
CA VAL A 34 -19.25 10.34 1.24
C VAL A 34 -18.76 10.54 -0.19
N THR A 35 -19.59 11.16 -1.02
CA THR A 35 -19.14 11.67 -2.30
C THR A 35 -18.07 12.68 -1.94
N THR A 36 -16.83 12.18 -1.86
CA THR A 36 -15.69 13.07 -1.76
C THR A 36 -15.81 13.98 -2.96
N ARG A 37 -15.88 15.28 -2.75
CA ARG A 37 -15.72 16.27 -3.81
C ARG A 37 -14.25 16.29 -4.26
N LEU A 38 -13.72 15.12 -4.54
CA LEU A 38 -12.42 14.94 -5.14
C LEU A 38 -12.63 15.27 -6.61
N TYR A 39 -12.36 16.50 -6.94
CA TYR A 39 -12.37 16.93 -8.33
C TYR A 39 -11.00 16.60 -8.92
N THR A 40 -10.97 15.57 -9.75
CA THR A 40 -9.82 15.27 -10.57
C THR A 40 -9.95 16.05 -11.85
N ASN A 41 -9.05 16.98 -12.11
CA ASN A 41 -8.98 17.61 -13.42
C ASN A 41 -8.42 16.61 -14.43
N MET A 42 -9.32 16.06 -15.22
CA MET A 42 -9.00 15.10 -16.30
C MET A 42 -9.07 15.76 -17.69
N ASP A 43 -9.21 17.08 -17.76
CA ASP A 43 -9.33 17.80 -19.01
C ASP A 43 -8.07 17.59 -19.87
N GLY A 44 -8.28 17.15 -21.09
CA GLY A 44 -7.20 16.87 -22.04
C GLY A 44 -6.51 15.51 -21.87
N MET A 45 -6.86 14.72 -20.86
CA MET A 45 -6.31 13.37 -20.70
C MET A 45 -7.02 12.38 -21.62
N LYS A 46 -6.23 11.67 -22.44
CA LYS A 46 -6.71 10.54 -23.23
C LYS A 46 -6.41 9.25 -22.49
N GLY A 47 -7.45 8.48 -22.20
CA GLY A 47 -7.31 7.14 -21.64
C GLY A 47 -6.51 6.24 -22.58
N SER A 48 -5.45 5.64 -22.09
CA SER A 48 -4.64 4.65 -22.81
C SER A 48 -4.84 3.27 -22.21
N LYS A 49 -4.88 2.25 -23.06
CA LYS A 49 -4.99 0.86 -22.58
C LYS A 49 -3.71 0.49 -21.84
N LYS A 50 -3.89 -0.22 -20.72
CA LYS A 50 -2.78 -0.82 -19.99
C LYS A 50 -2.11 -1.89 -20.83
N ILE A 51 -0.78 -1.87 -20.89
CA ILE A 51 -0.01 -2.92 -21.52
C ILE A 51 0.14 -4.07 -20.51
N PRO A 52 -0.27 -5.31 -20.88
CA PRO A 52 -0.13 -6.44 -19.98
C PRO A 52 1.36 -6.73 -19.74
N CYS A 53 1.73 -6.87 -18.46
CA CYS A 53 3.08 -7.28 -18.09
C CYS A 53 3.18 -8.80 -18.17
N SER A 54 4.20 -9.32 -18.83
CA SER A 54 4.53 -10.74 -18.81
C SER A 54 5.16 -11.16 -17.47
N THR A 55 5.28 -12.45 -17.21
CA THR A 55 5.94 -12.98 -16.01
C THR A 55 7.40 -12.53 -15.87
N ASP A 56 8.05 -12.27 -17.01
CA ASP A 56 9.46 -11.88 -17.08
C ASP A 56 9.66 -10.35 -17.09
N GLY A 57 8.57 -9.58 -16.94
CA GLY A 57 8.60 -8.13 -16.97
C GLY A 57 8.22 -7.54 -18.33
N TYR A 58 8.47 -6.26 -18.52
CA TYR A 58 8.29 -5.56 -19.78
C TYR A 58 9.55 -5.63 -20.64
N SER A 59 9.41 -5.81 -21.94
CA SER A 59 10.47 -5.45 -22.89
C SER A 59 10.73 -3.94 -22.84
N LYS A 60 11.85 -3.51 -23.39
CA LYS A 60 12.19 -2.06 -23.42
C LYS A 60 11.12 -1.23 -24.14
N GLU A 61 10.59 -1.73 -25.23
CA GLU A 61 9.55 -1.08 -26.04
C GLU A 61 8.22 -1.03 -25.28
N GLU A 62 7.82 -2.12 -24.66
CA GLU A 62 6.61 -2.18 -23.82
C GLU A 62 6.70 -1.26 -22.60
N ALA A 63 7.87 -1.20 -21.96
CA ALA A 63 8.10 -0.29 -20.85
C ALA A 63 7.99 1.18 -21.25
N ILE A 64 8.47 1.54 -22.45
CA ILE A 64 8.35 2.91 -23.01
C ILE A 64 6.87 3.22 -23.28
N GLU A 65 6.12 2.30 -23.89
CA GLU A 65 4.70 2.50 -24.17
C GLU A 65 3.87 2.60 -22.88
N GLU A 66 4.14 1.75 -21.87
CA GLU A 66 3.48 1.85 -20.57
C GLU A 66 3.85 3.16 -19.87
N ALA A 67 5.08 3.61 -19.97
CA ALA A 67 5.51 4.90 -19.41
C ALA A 67 4.79 6.11 -20.05
N LYS A 68 4.40 6.03 -21.31
CA LYS A 68 3.60 7.08 -21.98
C LYS A 68 2.19 7.22 -21.43
N ARG A 69 1.69 6.22 -20.71
CA ARG A 69 0.40 6.30 -19.99
C ARG A 69 0.48 7.19 -18.76
N CYS A 70 1.66 7.59 -18.34
CA CYS A 70 1.85 8.41 -17.14
C CYS A 70 1.14 9.75 -17.29
N ILE A 71 0.24 10.06 -16.36
CA ILE A 71 -0.47 11.34 -16.28
C ILE A 71 0.35 12.43 -15.57
N GLN A 72 1.62 12.14 -15.29
CA GLN A 72 2.56 13.02 -14.58
C GLN A 72 2.04 13.54 -13.22
N CYS A 73 1.14 12.78 -12.59
CA CYS A 73 0.53 13.11 -11.28
C CYS A 73 -0.19 14.46 -11.23
N HIS A 74 -0.83 14.88 -12.31
CA HIS A 74 -1.60 16.12 -12.34
C HIS A 74 -2.90 16.05 -11.51
N CYS A 75 -3.43 14.86 -11.22
CA CYS A 75 -4.75 14.73 -10.63
C CYS A 75 -4.78 14.74 -9.09
N ASP A 76 -3.68 14.54 -8.37
CA ASP A 76 -3.54 14.55 -6.91
C ASP A 76 -4.48 13.63 -6.10
N GLU A 77 -5.32 12.83 -6.73
CA GLU A 77 -6.34 12.03 -6.03
C GLU A 77 -5.73 11.03 -5.04
N CYS A 78 -4.62 10.38 -5.44
CA CYS A 78 -3.90 9.49 -4.56
C CYS A 78 -3.31 10.23 -3.32
N MET A 79 -2.90 11.49 -3.46
CA MET A 79 -2.41 12.30 -2.34
C MET A 79 -3.53 12.70 -1.38
N LYS A 80 -4.75 12.89 -1.87
CA LYS A 80 -5.91 13.19 -1.05
C LYS A 80 -6.39 11.99 -0.25
N SER A 81 -6.33 10.81 -0.84
CA SER A 81 -6.82 9.55 -0.24
C SER A 81 -5.78 8.82 0.60
N CYS A 82 -4.50 8.97 0.32
CA CYS A 82 -3.42 8.24 0.98
C CYS A 82 -2.75 9.09 2.07
N VAL A 83 -2.83 8.64 3.32
CA VAL A 83 -2.18 9.32 4.46
C VAL A 83 -0.65 9.39 4.26
N TYR A 84 -0.05 8.32 3.75
CA TYR A 84 1.39 8.26 3.46
C TYR A 84 1.83 9.35 2.47
N LEU A 85 1.17 9.45 1.30
CA LEU A 85 1.52 10.46 0.30
C LEU A 85 1.27 11.89 0.80
N ARG A 86 0.23 12.07 1.59
CA ARG A 86 -0.10 13.36 2.21
C ARG A 86 0.93 13.78 3.26
N GLU A 87 1.40 12.85 4.08
CA GLU A 87 2.42 13.09 5.11
C GLU A 87 3.74 13.53 4.48
N TYR A 88 4.20 12.81 3.47
CA TYR A 88 5.43 13.16 2.77
C TYR A 88 5.27 14.32 1.77
N LYS A 89 4.05 14.77 1.51
CA LYS A 89 3.73 15.91 0.60
C LYS A 89 4.37 15.77 -0.78
N LYS A 90 4.45 14.54 -1.29
CA LYS A 90 5.11 14.23 -2.55
C LYS A 90 4.21 13.42 -3.45
N HIS A 91 4.19 13.79 -4.72
CA HIS A 91 3.50 13.02 -5.74
C HIS A 91 4.16 11.66 -5.97
N PRO A 92 3.40 10.63 -6.32
CA PRO A 92 3.94 9.29 -6.56
C PRO A 92 5.09 9.26 -7.55
N GLY A 93 5.02 10.03 -8.65
CA GLY A 93 6.09 10.10 -9.64
C GLY A 93 7.40 10.66 -9.08
N LEU A 94 7.33 11.65 -8.20
CA LEU A 94 8.50 12.18 -7.51
C LEU A 94 9.07 11.16 -6.52
N LEU A 95 8.22 10.53 -5.71
CA LEU A 95 8.63 9.48 -4.78
C LEU A 95 9.27 8.29 -5.49
N ALA A 96 8.68 7.82 -6.59
CA ALA A 96 9.25 6.73 -7.38
C ALA A 96 10.65 7.07 -7.89
N ARG A 97 10.87 8.30 -8.37
CA ARG A 97 12.19 8.77 -8.79
C ARG A 97 13.18 8.87 -7.64
N GLU A 98 12.75 9.39 -6.49
CA GLU A 98 13.61 9.46 -5.30
C GLU A 98 13.96 8.06 -4.77
N ILE A 99 13.02 7.13 -4.79
CA ILE A 99 13.25 5.72 -4.46
C ILE A 99 14.26 5.10 -5.43
N TYR A 100 14.09 5.33 -6.74
CA TYR A 100 15.05 4.87 -7.74
C TYR A 100 16.44 5.42 -7.47
N ASN A 101 16.58 6.72 -7.24
CA ASN A 101 17.85 7.35 -6.91
C ASN A 101 18.47 6.74 -5.64
N ASN A 102 17.65 6.50 -4.61
CA ASN A 102 18.08 5.89 -3.35
C ASN A 102 18.62 4.47 -3.53
N THR A 103 18.02 3.71 -4.44
CA THR A 103 18.40 2.30 -4.67
C THR A 103 19.59 2.15 -5.62
N GLN A 104 19.69 3.02 -6.64
CA GLN A 104 20.63 2.87 -7.74
C GLN A 104 21.81 3.86 -7.71
N ILE A 105 21.63 5.05 -7.17
CA ILE A 105 22.59 6.14 -7.33
C ILE A 105 23.29 6.49 -6.01
N ILE A 106 22.54 6.54 -4.91
CA ILE A 106 23.08 6.93 -3.61
C ILE A 106 24.00 5.85 -3.06
N MET A 107 25.19 6.25 -2.67
CA MET A 107 26.23 5.37 -2.10
C MET A 107 26.38 5.53 -0.59
N GLY A 108 25.74 6.52 0.02
CA GLY A 108 25.86 6.85 1.44
C GLY A 108 24.54 6.61 2.20
N ASP A 109 24.09 7.62 2.91
CA ASP A 109 22.86 7.54 3.70
C ASP A 109 21.62 7.43 2.83
N HIS A 110 20.91 6.31 2.96
CA HIS A 110 19.70 5.98 2.19
C HIS A 110 18.45 6.57 2.84
N GLN A 111 18.30 7.90 2.80
CA GLN A 111 17.22 8.63 3.45
C GLN A 111 15.82 8.20 3.02
N MET A 112 15.66 7.64 1.81
CA MET A 112 14.37 7.14 1.33
C MET A 112 13.96 5.79 1.93
N ASN A 113 14.83 5.13 2.71
CA ASN A 113 14.47 3.90 3.41
C ASN A 113 13.30 4.13 4.38
N LYS A 114 13.30 5.23 5.14
CA LYS A 114 12.20 5.58 6.03
C LYS A 114 10.88 5.80 5.26
N PRO A 115 10.81 6.68 4.25
CA PRO A 115 9.60 6.86 3.45
C PRO A 115 9.08 5.56 2.84
N MET A 116 9.91 4.77 2.15
CA MET A 116 9.44 3.55 1.52
C MET A 116 8.95 2.48 2.51
N ASN A 117 9.52 2.46 3.73
CA ASN A 117 9.06 1.57 4.80
C ASN A 117 7.80 2.07 5.52
N SER A 118 7.45 3.34 5.38
CA SER A 118 6.24 3.92 5.99
C SER A 118 4.95 3.59 5.22
N CYS A 119 5.05 3.08 4.00
CA CYS A 119 3.88 2.66 3.23
C CYS A 119 3.29 1.36 3.81
N SER A 120 1.99 1.36 4.13
CA SER A 120 1.29 0.18 4.68
C SER A 120 0.91 -0.88 3.63
N LEU A 121 1.25 -0.68 2.37
CA LEU A 121 0.93 -1.57 1.24
C LEU A 121 -0.57 -1.85 1.06
N CYS A 122 -1.43 -0.92 1.44
CA CYS A 122 -2.89 -1.12 1.45
C CYS A 122 -3.55 -1.06 0.06
N GLY A 123 -2.85 -0.62 -1.00
CA GLY A 123 -3.38 -0.51 -2.36
C GLY A 123 -4.38 0.63 -2.59
N GLN A 124 -4.65 1.50 -1.61
CA GLN A 124 -5.60 2.61 -1.74
C GLN A 124 -5.25 3.56 -2.89
N CYS A 125 -3.96 3.78 -3.13
CA CYS A 125 -3.47 4.60 -4.24
C CYS A 125 -3.86 4.01 -5.61
N THR A 126 -3.84 2.69 -5.75
CA THR A 126 -4.22 1.98 -6.99
C THR A 126 -5.70 2.16 -7.31
N VAL A 127 -6.57 2.01 -6.29
CA VAL A 127 -8.02 2.15 -6.44
C VAL A 127 -8.40 3.57 -6.83
N THR A 128 -7.67 4.55 -6.30
CA THR A 128 -7.97 5.97 -6.52
C THR A 128 -7.36 6.50 -7.84
N CYS A 129 -6.29 5.86 -8.32
CA CYS A 129 -5.58 6.32 -9.51
C CYS A 129 -6.36 6.02 -10.79
N PRO A 130 -6.64 7.00 -11.66
CA PRO A 130 -7.31 6.79 -12.95
C PRO A 130 -6.58 5.78 -13.87
N ASN A 131 -5.25 5.71 -13.75
CA ASN A 131 -4.42 4.78 -14.51
C ASN A 131 -4.04 3.51 -13.74
N GLY A 132 -4.58 3.31 -12.54
CA GLY A 132 -4.28 2.14 -11.71
C GLY A 132 -2.82 2.07 -11.25
N PHE A 133 -2.15 3.21 -11.08
CA PHE A 133 -0.77 3.24 -10.58
C PHE A 133 -0.71 2.72 -9.14
N ASP A 134 0.20 1.79 -8.89
CA ASP A 134 0.36 1.13 -7.61
C ASP A 134 1.65 1.56 -6.90
N MET A 135 1.55 2.56 -6.02
CA MET A 135 2.67 2.98 -5.18
C MET A 135 3.06 1.91 -4.14
N SER A 136 2.12 1.07 -3.74
CA SER A 136 2.40 -0.01 -2.78
C SER A 136 3.37 -1.03 -3.37
N GLN A 137 3.19 -1.38 -4.63
CA GLN A 137 4.10 -2.28 -5.34
C GLN A 137 5.49 -1.65 -5.54
N VAL A 138 5.55 -0.35 -5.84
CA VAL A 138 6.83 0.38 -5.93
C VAL A 138 7.57 0.32 -4.60
N CYS A 139 6.89 0.62 -3.49
CA CYS A 139 7.51 0.55 -2.16
C CYS A 139 7.93 -0.87 -1.79
N LYS A 140 7.12 -1.88 -2.10
CA LYS A 140 7.44 -3.28 -1.81
C LYS A 140 8.69 -3.72 -2.56
N SER A 141 8.73 -3.54 -3.87
CA SER A 141 9.89 -3.91 -4.70
C SER A 141 11.15 -3.16 -4.29
N ALA A 142 11.02 -1.89 -3.89
CA ALA A 142 12.15 -1.12 -3.39
C ALA A 142 12.70 -1.67 -2.07
N ARG A 143 11.83 -2.09 -1.13
CA ARG A 143 12.25 -2.74 0.12
C ARG A 143 12.98 -4.04 -0.15
N GLU A 144 12.43 -4.88 -1.01
CA GLU A 144 13.04 -6.15 -1.43
C GLU A 144 14.43 -5.92 -2.03
N ASN A 145 14.56 -4.92 -2.90
CA ASN A 145 15.85 -4.56 -3.50
C ASN A 145 16.86 -4.07 -2.46
N MET A 146 16.45 -3.20 -1.52
CA MET A 146 17.35 -2.67 -0.48
C MET A 146 17.84 -3.78 0.45
N VAL A 147 16.97 -4.74 0.78
CA VAL A 147 17.35 -5.91 1.60
C VAL A 147 18.31 -6.82 0.83
N SER A 148 17.99 -7.15 -0.42
CA SER A 148 18.80 -8.06 -1.23
C SER A 148 20.18 -7.51 -1.59
N THR A 149 20.35 -6.19 -1.54
CA THR A 149 21.62 -5.50 -1.84
C THR A 149 22.36 -5.02 -0.59
N ASP A 150 21.93 -5.42 0.62
CA ASP A 150 22.50 -5.03 1.91
C ASP A 150 22.59 -3.51 2.13
N LYS A 151 21.68 -2.76 1.49
CA LYS A 151 21.59 -1.29 1.62
C LYS A 151 20.57 -0.83 2.65
N MET A 152 19.80 -1.73 3.23
CA MET A 152 18.94 -1.44 4.36
C MET A 152 19.78 -1.37 5.62
N PRO A 153 19.72 -0.30 6.41
CA PRO A 153 20.40 -0.28 7.69
C PRO A 153 19.83 -1.39 8.57
N LEU A 154 20.69 -2.34 8.96
CA LEU A 154 20.29 -3.46 9.82
C LEU A 154 19.89 -2.98 11.21
N ALA A 155 20.50 -1.92 11.70
CA ALA A 155 20.36 -1.44 13.08
C ALA A 155 18.91 -1.29 13.59
N PRO A 156 17.92 -0.76 12.84
CA PRO A 156 16.53 -0.72 13.31
C PRO A 156 15.79 -2.04 13.24
N HIS A 157 16.25 -2.98 12.41
CA HIS A 157 15.55 -4.24 12.13
C HIS A 157 16.34 -5.46 12.59
N GLU A 158 17.63 -5.31 12.86
CA GLU A 158 18.54 -6.40 13.24
C GLU A 158 18.03 -7.18 14.45
N PHE A 159 17.62 -6.47 15.49
CA PHE A 159 17.06 -7.07 16.70
C PHE A 159 15.85 -7.96 16.36
N ALA A 160 14.89 -7.44 15.60
CA ALA A 160 13.68 -8.18 15.24
C ALA A 160 13.99 -9.38 14.32
N LEU A 161 14.93 -9.23 13.40
CA LEU A 161 15.34 -10.33 12.52
C LEU A 161 16.09 -11.42 13.30
N MET A 162 16.99 -11.04 14.21
CA MET A 162 17.69 -11.99 15.07
C MET A 162 16.74 -12.68 16.03
N ASP A 163 15.80 -11.96 16.64
CA ASP A 163 14.76 -12.52 17.51
C ASP A 163 13.87 -13.50 16.75
N MET A 164 13.47 -13.17 15.54
CA MET A 164 12.70 -14.06 14.67
C MET A 164 13.49 -15.33 14.31
N LEU A 165 14.76 -15.19 13.93
CA LEU A 165 15.62 -16.32 13.60
C LEU A 165 15.84 -17.22 14.82
N PHE A 166 16.06 -16.62 15.98
CA PHE A 166 16.25 -17.34 17.25
C PHE A 166 14.96 -18.05 17.67
N SER A 167 13.81 -17.37 17.60
CA SER A 167 12.50 -17.93 17.94
C SER A 167 12.09 -19.11 17.02
N ASN A 168 12.54 -19.10 15.77
CA ASN A 168 12.32 -20.18 14.81
C ASN A 168 13.46 -21.22 14.80
N SER A 169 14.47 -21.07 15.66
CA SER A 169 15.58 -22.02 15.76
C SER A 169 15.21 -23.25 16.58
N GLU A 170 16.02 -24.30 16.44
CA GLU A 170 15.86 -25.54 17.23
C GLU A 170 15.96 -25.30 18.74
N ALA A 171 16.58 -24.22 19.19
CA ALA A 171 16.69 -23.84 20.60
C ALA A 171 15.32 -23.58 21.24
N PHE A 172 14.33 -23.12 20.46
CA PHE A 172 12.95 -22.88 20.92
C PHE A 172 11.99 -24.04 20.60
N LEU A 173 12.41 -25.01 19.81
CA LEU A 173 11.59 -26.17 19.52
C LEU A 173 11.56 -27.07 20.76
N CYS A 174 10.43 -27.06 21.45
CA CYS A 174 10.17 -28.04 22.48
C CYS A 174 10.03 -29.42 21.84
N ARG A 175 11.08 -30.23 21.93
CA ARG A 175 11.04 -31.63 21.50
C ARG A 175 10.71 -32.47 22.76
N PRO A 176 9.50 -33.06 22.83
CA PRO A 176 9.21 -33.99 23.92
C PRO A 176 10.20 -35.15 23.82
N GLN A 177 11.08 -35.28 24.81
CA GLN A 177 11.90 -36.46 24.94
C GLN A 177 11.06 -37.60 25.53
N PRO A 178 11.24 -38.84 25.05
CA PRO A 178 10.53 -39.97 25.65
C PRO A 178 10.80 -40.03 27.16
N GLY A 179 9.75 -39.90 27.98
CA GLY A 179 9.84 -39.92 29.42
C GLY A 179 9.79 -38.58 30.16
N TYR A 180 9.69 -37.42 29.42
CA TYR A 180 9.44 -36.11 30.03
C TYR A 180 8.10 -35.55 29.54
N GLU A 181 7.16 -35.34 30.43
CA GLU A 181 5.83 -34.84 30.11
C GLU A 181 5.73 -33.29 30.08
N THR A 182 6.81 -32.58 30.38
CA THR A 182 6.83 -31.11 30.43
C THR A 182 7.99 -30.55 29.63
N CYS A 183 7.68 -29.55 28.79
CA CYS A 183 8.67 -28.63 28.21
C CYS A 183 9.13 -27.62 29.25
#